data_18b64b1ead5026bc4971e47f858a997a
#
_entry.id   18b64b1ead5026bc4971e47f858a997a
#
_cell.length_a   1.000
_cell.length_b   1.000
_cell.length_c   1.000
_cell.angle_alpha   90.00
_cell.angle_beta   90.00
_cell.angle_gamma   90.00
#
_symmetry.space_group_name_H-M   'P 1'
#
loop_
_entity.id
_entity.type
_entity.pdbx_description
1 polymer ?
#
loop_
_entity_poly.entity_id
_entity_poly.type
_entity_poly.pdbx_seq_one_letter_code
_entity_poly.pdbx_strand_id
1 'polypeptide(L)'
;MKEAEESGNTEKLISLLKEGIEAEKNGGIRSPRLSYRRKLADLYCASGLAKEEMAERMALFAEDPSRTITDYKRIRQLSPAADWPGVKEKLLGKTVGGIRLEIFEEENMAKELYEEVMKEPDLSLLNRYGYMLEKVDGKAFLSAYACLLDTLAKDSRGRKAYEVLIRELTRLTKFNGGRDLAGKLAEKWMNQRPGRRLLNVQLEEFL
;
A
#
# COMPACT_ATOMS: atom_id res chain seq x y z
N MET A 1 9.44 31.89 15.60
CA MET A 1 9.48 30.44 15.86
C MET A 1 10.71 30.01 16.65
N LYS A 2 11.95 30.28 16.22
CA LYS A 2 13.14 29.87 16.96
C LYS A 2 13.15 30.32 18.43
N GLU A 3 12.86 31.60 18.73
CA GLU A 3 12.76 32.08 20.09
C GLU A 3 11.71 31.39 20.98
N ALA A 4 10.57 30.98 20.38
CA ALA A 4 9.54 30.24 21.10
C ALA A 4 9.93 28.77 21.33
N GLU A 5 10.67 28.16 20.40
CA GLU A 5 11.27 26.82 20.57
C GLU A 5 12.35 26.87 21.69
N GLU A 6 13.23 27.85 21.68
CA GLU A 6 14.33 28.02 22.67
C GLU A 6 13.82 28.37 24.08
N SER A 7 12.71 29.13 24.17
CA SER A 7 12.09 29.49 25.46
C SER A 7 11.16 28.42 26.04
N GLY A 8 10.90 27.32 25.33
CA GLY A 8 9.99 26.27 25.76
C GLY A 8 8.52 26.71 25.88
N ASN A 9 8.15 27.87 25.31
CA ASN A 9 6.79 28.41 25.39
C ASN A 9 5.88 27.73 24.36
N THR A 10 5.31 26.58 24.75
CA THR A 10 4.46 25.74 23.89
C THR A 10 3.23 26.49 23.37
N GLU A 11 2.59 27.32 24.19
CA GLU A 11 1.37 28.06 23.77
C GLU A 11 1.71 29.08 22.68
N LYS A 12 2.78 29.83 22.83
CA LYS A 12 3.26 30.79 21.82
C LYS A 12 3.66 30.07 20.53
N LEU A 13 4.30 28.91 20.64
CA LEU A 13 4.69 28.12 19.47
C LEU A 13 3.45 27.59 18.71
N ILE A 14 2.43 27.11 19.42
CA ILE A 14 1.17 26.70 18.84
C ILE A 14 0.48 27.85 18.08
N SER A 15 0.45 29.07 18.68
CA SER A 15 -0.13 30.24 18.01
C SER A 15 0.61 30.59 16.72
N LEU A 16 1.94 30.64 16.75
CA LEU A 16 2.75 30.95 15.58
C LEU A 16 2.61 29.90 14.46
N LEU A 17 2.49 28.62 14.82
CA LEU A 17 2.27 27.57 13.83
C LEU A 17 0.89 27.68 13.16
N LYS A 18 -0.16 27.99 13.93
CA LYS A 18 -1.50 28.24 13.40
C LYS A 18 -1.52 29.45 12.46
N GLU A 19 -0.91 30.56 12.86
CA GLU A 19 -0.77 31.76 12.01
C GLU A 19 -0.03 31.43 10.70
N GLY A 20 1.05 30.63 10.76
CA GLY A 20 1.77 30.16 9.60
C GLY A 20 0.92 29.29 8.67
N ILE A 21 0.12 28.38 9.23
CA ILE A 21 -0.80 27.54 8.45
C ILE A 21 -1.84 28.39 7.70
N GLU A 22 -2.43 29.40 8.37
CA GLU A 22 -3.42 30.28 7.74
C GLU A 22 -2.79 31.20 6.67
N ALA A 23 -1.61 31.75 6.92
CA ALA A 23 -0.88 32.56 5.95
C ALA A 23 -0.60 31.77 4.66
N GLU A 24 -0.17 30.51 4.78
CA GLU A 24 0.17 29.62 3.66
C GLU A 24 -1.07 29.10 2.89
N LYS A 25 -2.24 29.06 3.49
CA LYS A 25 -3.48 28.78 2.76
C LYS A 25 -3.72 29.78 1.63
N ASN A 26 -3.41 31.03 1.88
CA ASN A 26 -3.58 32.13 0.94
C ASN A 26 -2.41 32.27 -0.05
N GLY A 27 -1.22 31.75 0.30
CA GLY A 27 -0.01 31.83 -0.53
C GLY A 27 0.19 30.71 -1.57
N GLY A 28 -0.64 29.69 -1.55
CA GLY A 28 -0.61 28.59 -2.55
C GLY A 28 0.55 27.59 -2.41
N ILE A 29 1.45 27.73 -1.44
CA ILE A 29 2.60 26.88 -1.23
C ILE A 29 2.27 25.79 -0.19
N ARG A 30 2.19 24.53 -0.64
CA ARG A 30 1.81 23.38 0.23
C ARG A 30 2.88 22.98 1.23
N SER A 31 4.16 23.03 0.86
CA SER A 31 5.25 22.42 1.64
C SER A 31 5.44 23.02 3.05
N PRO A 32 5.52 24.33 3.26
CA PRO A 32 5.64 24.91 4.59
C PRO A 32 4.43 24.61 5.46
N ARG A 33 3.22 24.68 4.90
CA ARG A 33 1.97 24.39 5.62
C ARG A 33 1.93 22.97 6.17
N LEU A 34 2.32 21.97 5.40
CA LEU A 34 2.39 20.57 5.87
C LEU A 34 3.44 20.41 6.99
N SER A 35 4.57 21.10 6.89
CA SER A 35 5.59 21.10 7.94
C SER A 35 5.06 21.71 9.27
N TYR A 36 4.33 22.84 9.19
CA TYR A 36 3.72 23.46 10.36
C TYR A 36 2.65 22.57 10.99
N ARG A 37 1.80 21.91 10.19
CA ARG A 37 0.83 20.95 10.68
C ARG A 37 1.47 19.74 11.37
N ARG A 38 2.57 19.20 10.84
CA ARG A 38 3.30 18.10 11.49
C ARG A 38 3.81 18.51 12.86
N LYS A 39 4.50 19.66 12.94
CA LYS A 39 4.98 20.21 14.21
C LYS A 39 3.84 20.44 15.20
N LEU A 40 2.71 20.95 14.73
CA LEU A 40 1.54 21.21 15.56
C LEU A 40 0.92 19.92 16.09
N ALA A 41 0.79 18.88 15.27
CA ALA A 41 0.33 17.56 15.69
C ALA A 41 1.25 16.94 16.74
N ASP A 42 2.57 17.09 16.58
CA ASP A 42 3.56 16.56 17.53
C ASP A 42 3.52 17.32 18.87
N LEU A 43 3.31 18.65 18.85
CA LEU A 43 3.12 19.44 20.07
C LEU A 43 1.84 19.07 20.81
N TYR A 44 0.73 18.85 20.09
CA TYR A 44 -0.51 18.39 20.68
C TYR A 44 -0.38 16.99 21.30
N CYS A 45 0.33 16.07 20.60
CA CYS A 45 0.67 14.76 21.14
C CYS A 45 1.46 14.88 22.46
N ALA A 46 2.52 15.70 22.49
CA ALA A 46 3.35 15.92 23.68
C ALA A 46 2.57 16.58 24.83
N SER A 47 1.57 17.40 24.52
CA SER A 47 0.72 18.09 25.49
C SER A 47 -0.52 17.28 25.92
N GLY A 48 -0.72 16.06 25.41
CA GLY A 48 -1.89 15.23 25.71
C GLY A 48 -3.21 15.74 25.13
N LEU A 49 -3.16 16.65 24.15
CA LEU A 49 -4.32 17.28 23.50
C LEU A 49 -4.81 16.40 22.32
N ALA A 50 -5.39 15.24 22.63
CA ALA A 50 -5.73 14.20 21.67
C ALA A 50 -6.70 14.64 20.57
N LYS A 51 -7.67 15.50 20.88
CA LYS A 51 -8.66 16.00 19.89
C LYS A 51 -7.99 16.92 18.87
N GLU A 52 -7.14 17.80 19.33
CA GLU A 52 -6.39 18.74 18.51
C GLU A 52 -5.33 17.99 17.65
N GLU A 53 -4.64 17.02 18.23
CA GLU A 53 -3.75 16.13 17.50
C GLU A 53 -4.48 15.41 16.36
N MET A 54 -5.63 14.82 16.66
CA MET A 54 -6.44 14.11 15.67
C MET A 54 -6.86 15.02 14.51
N ALA A 55 -7.30 16.25 14.82
CA ALA A 55 -7.72 17.21 13.79
C ALA A 55 -6.57 17.54 12.82
N GLU A 56 -5.35 17.81 13.34
CA GLU A 56 -4.19 18.09 12.49
C GLU A 56 -3.71 16.86 11.71
N ARG A 57 -3.73 15.67 12.32
CA ARG A 57 -3.38 14.42 11.60
C ARG A 57 -4.38 14.08 10.51
N MET A 58 -5.66 14.30 10.69
CA MET A 58 -6.67 14.15 9.65
C MET A 58 -6.45 15.13 8.49
N ALA A 59 -6.12 16.39 8.79
CA ALA A 59 -5.82 17.37 7.76
C ALA A 59 -4.54 17.00 6.98
N LEU A 60 -3.49 16.56 7.67
CA LEU A 60 -2.26 16.04 7.06
C LEU A 60 -2.57 14.85 6.15
N PHE A 61 -3.31 13.86 6.66
CA PHE A 61 -3.67 12.67 5.89
C PHE A 61 -4.44 13.01 4.61
N ALA A 62 -5.28 14.04 4.64
CA ALA A 62 -6.03 14.49 3.47
C ALA A 62 -5.18 15.23 2.44
N GLU A 63 -4.17 16.00 2.89
CA GLU A 63 -3.41 16.93 2.05
C GLU A 63 -2.01 16.42 1.64
N ASP A 64 -1.39 15.56 2.47
CA ASP A 64 -0.01 15.11 2.26
C ASP A 64 0.05 13.91 1.31
N PRO A 65 0.68 14.04 0.15
CA PRO A 65 0.87 12.91 -0.76
C PRO A 65 1.79 11.82 -0.20
N SER A 66 2.63 12.14 0.82
CA SER A 66 3.53 11.19 1.48
C SER A 66 2.92 10.50 2.71
N ARG A 67 1.60 10.61 2.88
CA ARG A 67 0.85 9.91 3.95
C ARG A 67 1.10 8.41 3.95
N THR A 68 1.13 7.82 5.13
CA THR A 68 1.46 6.42 5.34
C THR A 68 0.37 5.68 6.10
N ILE A 69 0.44 4.35 6.12
CA ILE A 69 -0.44 3.52 6.97
C ILE A 69 -0.21 3.80 8.46
N THR A 70 0.98 4.26 8.86
CA THR A 70 1.27 4.67 10.24
C THR A 70 0.44 5.88 10.65
N ASP A 71 0.28 6.87 9.76
CA ASP A 71 -0.58 8.03 10.00
C ASP A 71 -2.04 7.62 10.18
N TYR A 72 -2.51 6.71 9.34
CA TYR A 72 -3.85 6.13 9.46
C TYR A 72 -4.06 5.43 10.81
N LYS A 73 -3.12 4.58 11.22
CA LYS A 73 -3.16 3.87 12.50
C LYS A 73 -3.19 4.84 13.69
N ARG A 74 -2.44 5.93 13.62
CA ARG A 74 -2.43 6.96 14.66
C ARG A 74 -3.77 7.66 14.77
N ILE A 75 -4.39 8.03 13.65
CA ILE A 75 -5.74 8.63 13.64
C ILE A 75 -6.75 7.64 14.26
N ARG A 76 -6.66 6.34 13.91
CA ARG A 76 -7.52 5.30 14.49
C ARG A 76 -7.39 5.23 16.02
N GLN A 77 -6.16 5.26 16.54
CA GLN A 77 -5.90 5.25 18.00
C GLN A 77 -6.50 6.44 18.73
N LEU A 78 -6.52 7.62 18.08
CA LEU A 78 -7.07 8.85 18.63
C LEU A 78 -8.59 8.93 18.51
N SER A 79 -9.18 8.15 17.61
CA SER A 79 -10.62 8.19 17.33
C SER A 79 -11.40 7.39 18.36
N PRO A 80 -12.48 7.94 18.95
CA PRO A 80 -13.43 7.15 19.71
C PRO A 80 -13.98 6.00 18.86
N ALA A 81 -14.18 4.83 19.47
CA ALA A 81 -14.65 3.64 18.75
C ALA A 81 -16.01 3.87 18.04
N ALA A 82 -16.90 4.67 18.64
CA ALA A 82 -18.20 5.01 18.06
C ALA A 82 -18.08 5.88 16.79
N ASP A 83 -17.05 6.74 16.71
CA ASP A 83 -16.87 7.69 15.61
C ASP A 83 -16.05 7.07 14.47
N TRP A 84 -15.31 5.99 14.77
CA TRP A 84 -14.36 5.38 13.83
C TRP A 84 -14.94 5.03 12.46
N PRO A 85 -16.15 4.45 12.33
CA PRO A 85 -16.69 4.13 11.00
C PRO A 85 -16.79 5.36 10.09
N GLY A 86 -17.28 6.49 10.61
CA GLY A 86 -17.38 7.73 9.86
C GLY A 86 -16.04 8.40 9.56
N VAL A 87 -15.07 8.29 10.49
CA VAL A 87 -13.69 8.76 10.28
C VAL A 87 -13.02 7.93 9.19
N LYS A 88 -13.13 6.61 9.27
CA LYS A 88 -12.58 5.68 8.27
C LYS A 88 -13.10 5.99 6.87
N GLU A 89 -14.41 6.16 6.70
CA GLU A 89 -15.01 6.50 5.41
C GLU A 89 -14.45 7.80 4.83
N LYS A 90 -14.32 8.84 5.66
CA LYS A 90 -13.73 10.13 5.25
C LYS A 90 -12.27 9.96 4.80
N LEU A 91 -11.47 9.16 5.51
CA LEU A 91 -10.08 8.90 5.15
C LEU A 91 -10.00 8.11 3.84
N LEU A 92 -10.79 7.05 3.68
CA LEU A 92 -10.87 6.26 2.44
C LEU A 92 -11.29 7.12 1.24
N GLY A 93 -12.23 8.04 1.41
CA GLY A 93 -12.63 8.98 0.36
C GLY A 93 -11.53 9.94 -0.10
N LYS A 94 -10.41 10.06 0.66
CA LYS A 94 -9.25 10.89 0.32
C LYS A 94 -8.05 10.08 -0.19
N THR A 95 -8.18 8.76 -0.28
CA THR A 95 -7.08 7.87 -0.66
C THR A 95 -7.30 7.22 -2.02
N VAL A 96 -6.20 7.02 -2.74
CA VAL A 96 -6.11 6.28 -4.00
C VAL A 96 -4.81 5.47 -4.04
N GLY A 97 -4.74 4.46 -4.90
CA GLY A 97 -3.52 3.67 -5.09
C GLY A 97 -3.06 2.89 -3.87
N GLY A 98 -1.75 2.77 -3.68
CA GLY A 98 -1.14 1.89 -2.68
C GLY A 98 -1.62 2.09 -1.25
N ILE A 99 -1.75 3.33 -0.77
CA ILE A 99 -2.23 3.61 0.60
C ILE A 99 -3.67 3.12 0.83
N ARG A 100 -4.52 3.16 -0.19
CA ARG A 100 -5.89 2.64 -0.11
C ARG A 100 -5.89 1.13 0.07
N LEU A 101 -5.04 0.43 -0.65
CA LEU A 101 -4.87 -1.03 -0.51
C LEU A 101 -4.32 -1.40 0.87
N GLU A 102 -3.38 -0.62 1.42
CA GLU A 102 -2.86 -0.82 2.77
C GLU A 102 -3.94 -0.62 3.84
N ILE A 103 -4.86 0.34 3.66
CA ILE A 103 -6.00 0.52 4.54
C ILE A 103 -6.96 -0.66 4.44
N PHE A 104 -7.26 -1.15 3.25
CA PHE A 104 -8.11 -2.34 3.08
C PHE A 104 -7.51 -3.57 3.75
N GLU A 105 -6.19 -3.76 3.65
CA GLU A 105 -5.46 -4.82 4.35
C GLU A 105 -5.57 -4.67 5.88
N GLU A 106 -5.30 -3.48 6.42
CA GLU A 106 -5.35 -3.17 7.85
C GLU A 106 -6.74 -3.36 8.46
N GLU A 107 -7.79 -3.00 7.72
CA GLU A 107 -9.18 -3.12 8.12
C GLU A 107 -9.80 -4.49 7.78
N ASN A 108 -9.01 -5.41 7.22
CA ASN A 108 -9.47 -6.72 6.74
C ASN A 108 -10.66 -6.66 5.75
N MET A 109 -10.66 -5.63 4.90
CA MET A 109 -11.67 -5.36 3.87
C MET A 109 -11.32 -6.16 2.60
N ALA A 110 -11.45 -7.49 2.68
CA ALA A 110 -10.97 -8.38 1.62
C ALA A 110 -11.69 -8.20 0.27
N LYS A 111 -12.98 -7.91 0.29
CA LYS A 111 -13.76 -7.70 -0.95
C LYS A 111 -13.35 -6.44 -1.67
N GLU A 112 -13.23 -5.32 -0.95
CA GLU A 112 -12.83 -4.03 -1.49
C GLU A 112 -11.39 -4.08 -2.01
N LEU A 113 -10.51 -4.77 -1.27
CA LEU A 113 -9.14 -5.03 -1.71
C LEU A 113 -9.12 -5.83 -3.03
N TYR A 114 -9.91 -6.91 -3.09
CA TYR A 114 -10.03 -7.73 -4.28
C TYR A 114 -10.53 -6.94 -5.48
N GLU A 115 -11.63 -6.20 -5.31
CA GLU A 115 -12.20 -5.36 -6.38
C GLU A 115 -11.21 -4.33 -6.90
N GLU A 116 -10.41 -3.72 -6.02
CA GLU A 116 -9.43 -2.72 -6.42
C GLU A 116 -8.22 -3.34 -7.13
N VAL A 117 -7.64 -4.41 -6.58
CA VAL A 117 -6.46 -5.08 -7.16
C VAL A 117 -6.81 -5.75 -8.49
N MET A 118 -7.99 -6.35 -8.61
CA MET A 118 -8.37 -7.09 -9.82
C MET A 118 -8.80 -6.20 -10.99
N LYS A 119 -8.90 -4.88 -10.81
CA LYS A 119 -9.07 -3.93 -11.93
C LYS A 119 -7.84 -3.90 -12.84
N GLU A 120 -6.65 -3.82 -12.24
CA GLU A 120 -5.37 -3.77 -12.93
C GLU A 120 -4.34 -4.63 -12.17
N PRO A 121 -4.47 -5.97 -12.24
CA PRO A 121 -3.60 -6.85 -11.47
C PRO A 121 -2.17 -6.84 -12.00
N ASP A 122 -1.20 -6.83 -11.09
CA ASP A 122 0.20 -7.08 -11.36
C ASP A 122 0.79 -8.11 -10.38
N LEU A 123 1.95 -8.69 -10.72
CA LEU A 123 2.57 -9.73 -9.90
C LEU A 123 2.97 -9.25 -8.50
N SER A 124 3.29 -7.96 -8.32
CA SER A 124 3.64 -7.39 -7.01
C SER A 124 2.42 -7.36 -6.10
N LEU A 125 1.29 -6.87 -6.62
CA LEU A 125 0.02 -6.81 -5.90
C LEU A 125 -0.52 -8.20 -5.59
N LEU A 126 -0.50 -9.12 -6.57
CA LEU A 126 -0.92 -10.51 -6.36
C LEU A 126 -0.05 -11.24 -5.34
N ASN A 127 1.27 -10.98 -5.33
CA ASN A 127 2.17 -11.54 -4.32
C ASN A 127 1.94 -10.96 -2.93
N ARG A 128 1.69 -9.65 -2.83
CA ARG A 128 1.51 -8.98 -1.54
C ARG A 128 0.18 -9.34 -0.88
N TYR A 129 -0.89 -9.32 -1.65
CA TYR A 129 -2.25 -9.46 -1.13
C TYR A 129 -2.89 -10.83 -1.41
N GLY A 130 -2.17 -11.75 -2.05
CA GLY A 130 -2.70 -13.03 -2.53
C GLY A 130 -3.48 -13.83 -1.49
N TYR A 131 -3.04 -13.81 -0.23
CA TYR A 131 -3.72 -14.51 0.88
C TYR A 131 -5.14 -13.96 1.18
N MET A 132 -5.40 -12.68 0.89
CA MET A 132 -6.74 -12.10 1.00
C MET A 132 -7.55 -12.32 -0.28
N LEU A 133 -6.91 -12.15 -1.45
CA LEU A 133 -7.54 -12.30 -2.76
C LEU A 133 -8.05 -13.73 -2.97
N GLU A 134 -7.24 -14.72 -2.62
CA GLU A 134 -7.57 -16.14 -2.70
C GLU A 134 -8.84 -16.49 -1.92
N LYS A 135 -9.04 -15.87 -0.75
CA LYS A 135 -10.23 -16.11 0.09
C LYS A 135 -11.51 -15.55 -0.51
N VAL A 136 -11.42 -14.51 -1.35
CA VAL A 136 -12.59 -13.91 -2.00
C VAL A 136 -12.98 -14.71 -3.25
N ASP A 137 -12.03 -14.88 -4.18
CA ASP A 137 -12.19 -15.72 -5.37
C ASP A 137 -10.82 -16.29 -5.79
N GLY A 138 -10.48 -17.44 -5.21
CA GLY A 138 -9.21 -18.13 -5.50
C GLY A 138 -9.07 -18.56 -6.96
N LYS A 139 -10.18 -18.87 -7.64
CA LYS A 139 -10.16 -19.30 -9.03
C LYS A 139 -9.81 -18.14 -9.98
N ALA A 140 -10.46 -16.99 -9.80
CA ALA A 140 -10.17 -15.81 -10.60
C ALA A 140 -8.77 -15.25 -10.26
N PHE A 141 -8.35 -15.27 -8.98
CA PHE A 141 -6.99 -14.92 -8.55
C PHE A 141 -5.93 -15.77 -9.26
N LEU A 142 -6.06 -17.11 -9.24
CA LEU A 142 -5.12 -18.01 -9.93
C LEU A 142 -5.11 -17.79 -11.44
N SER A 143 -6.26 -17.51 -12.05
CA SER A 143 -6.36 -17.22 -13.49
C SER A 143 -5.61 -15.93 -13.85
N ALA A 144 -5.76 -14.86 -13.05
CA ALA A 144 -5.04 -13.61 -13.25
C ALA A 144 -3.53 -13.81 -13.10
N TYR A 145 -3.12 -14.56 -12.07
CA TYR A 145 -1.71 -14.87 -11.82
C TYR A 145 -1.10 -15.65 -13.00
N ALA A 146 -1.79 -16.68 -13.50
CA ALA A 146 -1.36 -17.45 -14.67
C ALA A 146 -1.22 -16.59 -15.93
N CYS A 147 -2.15 -15.69 -16.17
CA CYS A 147 -2.10 -14.75 -17.31
C CYS A 147 -0.86 -13.85 -17.26
N LEU A 148 -0.53 -13.29 -16.07
CA LEU A 148 0.66 -12.48 -15.87
C LEU A 148 1.95 -13.28 -16.04
N LEU A 149 1.98 -14.52 -15.53
CA LEU A 149 3.12 -15.42 -15.72
C LEU A 149 3.32 -15.81 -17.19
N ASP A 150 2.25 -16.08 -17.92
CA ASP A 150 2.31 -16.34 -19.36
C ASP A 150 2.90 -15.15 -20.14
N THR A 151 2.51 -13.95 -19.77
CA THR A 151 3.09 -12.71 -20.34
C THR A 151 4.56 -12.58 -19.99
N LEU A 152 4.92 -12.74 -18.72
CA LEU A 152 6.30 -12.71 -18.27
C LEU A 152 7.16 -13.78 -18.99
N ALA A 153 6.66 -15.01 -19.16
CA ALA A 153 7.33 -16.08 -19.86
C ALA A 153 7.55 -15.76 -21.35
N LYS A 154 6.59 -15.08 -22.00
CA LYS A 154 6.73 -14.63 -23.40
C LYS A 154 7.88 -13.63 -23.55
N ASP A 155 8.02 -12.70 -22.62
CA ASP A 155 8.95 -11.58 -22.72
C ASP A 155 10.34 -11.90 -22.16
N SER A 156 10.43 -12.93 -21.29
CA SER A 156 11.68 -13.35 -20.66
C SER A 156 12.72 -13.84 -21.67
N ARG A 157 13.94 -13.31 -21.57
CA ARG A 157 15.11 -13.69 -22.37
C ARG A 157 16.35 -13.73 -21.49
N GLY A 158 17.10 -14.82 -21.58
CA GLY A 158 18.35 -14.98 -20.87
C GLY A 158 18.20 -15.40 -19.40
N ARG A 159 19.32 -15.82 -18.80
CA ARG A 159 19.36 -16.47 -17.50
C ARG A 159 18.65 -15.71 -16.39
N LYS A 160 18.96 -14.42 -16.22
CA LYS A 160 18.38 -13.60 -15.14
C LYS A 160 16.84 -13.48 -15.24
N ALA A 161 16.32 -13.35 -16.46
CA ALA A 161 14.87 -13.27 -16.68
C ALA A 161 14.19 -14.61 -16.37
N TYR A 162 14.84 -15.72 -16.70
CA TYR A 162 14.33 -17.05 -16.37
C TYR A 162 14.35 -17.33 -14.86
N GLU A 163 15.39 -16.92 -14.15
CA GLU A 163 15.44 -16.99 -12.68
C GLU A 163 14.29 -16.20 -12.03
N VAL A 164 13.94 -15.04 -12.58
CA VAL A 164 12.76 -14.28 -12.12
C VAL A 164 11.47 -15.06 -12.38
N LEU A 165 11.32 -15.61 -13.57
CA LEU A 165 10.13 -16.40 -13.94
C LEU A 165 9.95 -17.62 -13.03
N ILE A 166 11.02 -18.39 -12.77
CA ILE A 166 10.98 -19.55 -11.87
C ILE A 166 10.64 -19.13 -10.44
N ARG A 167 11.20 -18.01 -9.97
CA ARG A 167 10.86 -17.48 -8.65
C ARG A 167 9.38 -17.13 -8.53
N GLU A 168 8.80 -16.48 -9.53
CA GLU A 168 7.37 -16.15 -9.52
C GLU A 168 6.51 -17.43 -9.64
N LEU A 169 6.92 -18.40 -10.43
CA LEU A 169 6.28 -19.71 -10.51
C LEU A 169 6.28 -20.43 -9.15
N THR A 170 7.43 -20.39 -8.44
CA THR A 170 7.55 -20.93 -7.08
C THR A 170 6.66 -20.20 -6.08
N ARG A 171 6.46 -18.88 -6.24
CA ARG A 171 5.52 -18.12 -5.39
C ARG A 171 4.09 -18.58 -5.58
N LEU A 172 3.69 -18.84 -6.82
CA LEU A 172 2.36 -19.37 -7.14
C LEU A 172 2.06 -20.68 -6.40
N THR A 173 3.05 -21.56 -6.17
CA THR A 173 2.83 -22.83 -5.46
C THR A 173 2.41 -22.68 -4.00
N LYS A 174 2.53 -21.48 -3.42
CA LYS A 174 2.13 -21.20 -2.03
C LYS A 174 0.61 -21.06 -1.86
N PHE A 175 -0.11 -20.85 -2.96
CA PHE A 175 -1.56 -20.68 -2.95
C PHE A 175 -2.28 -22.03 -3.21
N ASN A 176 -3.52 -22.13 -2.76
CA ASN A 176 -4.31 -23.34 -2.92
C ASN A 176 -4.59 -23.64 -4.40
N GLY A 177 -4.24 -24.84 -4.87
CA GLY A 177 -4.27 -25.19 -6.30
C GLY A 177 -3.13 -24.58 -7.15
N GLY A 178 -2.31 -23.73 -6.57
CA GLY A 178 -1.21 -23.05 -7.26
C GLY A 178 -0.11 -24.00 -7.71
N ARG A 179 0.16 -25.09 -6.98
CA ARG A 179 1.16 -26.10 -7.37
C ARG A 179 0.78 -26.79 -8.68
N ASP A 180 -0.47 -27.25 -8.79
CA ASP A 180 -0.95 -27.91 -10.00
C ASP A 180 -0.96 -26.97 -11.20
N LEU A 181 -1.32 -25.71 -10.97
CA LEU A 181 -1.30 -24.67 -12.00
C LEU A 181 0.13 -24.35 -12.45
N ALA A 182 1.06 -24.24 -11.51
CA ALA A 182 2.47 -23.99 -11.81
C ALA A 182 3.10 -25.13 -12.65
N GLY A 183 2.81 -26.39 -12.32
CA GLY A 183 3.24 -27.55 -13.11
C GLY A 183 2.69 -27.48 -14.54
N LYS A 184 1.40 -27.24 -14.71
CA LYS A 184 0.77 -27.08 -16.04
C LYS A 184 1.38 -25.94 -16.87
N LEU A 185 1.73 -24.82 -16.23
CA LEU A 185 2.38 -23.69 -16.89
C LEU A 185 3.80 -24.07 -17.34
N ALA A 186 4.56 -24.73 -16.46
CA ALA A 186 5.92 -25.20 -16.77
C ALA A 186 5.91 -26.15 -17.99
N GLU A 187 5.09 -27.19 -17.97
CA GLU A 187 4.92 -28.14 -19.09
C GLU A 187 4.50 -27.44 -20.37
N LYS A 188 3.52 -26.51 -20.30
CA LYS A 188 3.07 -25.72 -21.44
C LYS A 188 4.22 -24.93 -22.07
N TRP A 189 5.05 -24.27 -21.28
CA TRP A 189 6.15 -23.43 -21.78
C TRP A 189 7.29 -24.26 -22.37
N MET A 190 7.61 -25.43 -21.79
CA MET A 190 8.57 -26.37 -22.35
C MET A 190 8.12 -26.86 -23.75
N ASN A 191 6.84 -27.25 -23.86
CA ASN A 191 6.28 -27.75 -25.13
C ASN A 191 6.18 -26.67 -26.22
N GLN A 192 5.83 -25.44 -25.84
CA GLN A 192 5.69 -24.33 -26.77
C GLN A 192 7.03 -23.76 -27.27
N ARG A 193 8.12 -23.98 -26.55
CA ARG A 193 9.42 -23.35 -26.79
C ARG A 193 10.61 -24.27 -26.60
N PRO A 194 10.67 -25.39 -27.35
CA PRO A 194 11.73 -26.38 -27.18
C PRO A 194 13.15 -25.83 -27.44
N GLY A 195 13.27 -24.75 -28.23
CA GLY A 195 14.55 -24.08 -28.50
C GLY A 195 15.14 -23.27 -27.34
N ARG A 196 14.39 -23.06 -26.25
CA ARG A 196 14.88 -22.33 -25.06
C ARG A 196 15.51 -23.27 -24.04
N ARG A 197 16.61 -23.95 -24.44
CA ARG A 197 17.28 -24.98 -23.62
C ARG A 197 17.50 -24.58 -22.17
N LEU A 198 18.02 -23.35 -21.94
CA LEU A 198 18.31 -22.87 -20.59
C LEU A 198 17.04 -22.72 -19.73
N LEU A 199 15.93 -22.25 -20.30
CA LEU A 199 14.66 -22.19 -19.59
C LEU A 199 14.14 -23.60 -19.29
N ASN A 200 14.20 -24.51 -20.26
CA ASN A 200 13.68 -25.86 -20.10
C ASN A 200 14.41 -26.62 -18.99
N VAL A 201 15.73 -26.51 -18.88
CA VAL A 201 16.51 -27.08 -17.75
C VAL A 201 15.99 -26.57 -16.40
N GLN A 202 15.77 -25.25 -16.26
CA GLN A 202 15.25 -24.69 -15.02
C GLN A 202 13.79 -25.11 -14.72
N LEU A 203 12.97 -25.32 -15.74
CA LEU A 203 11.60 -25.80 -15.58
C LEU A 203 11.59 -27.31 -15.22
N GLU A 204 12.48 -28.12 -15.78
CA GLU A 204 12.68 -29.52 -15.39
C GLU A 204 13.11 -29.66 -13.94
N GLU A 205 14.01 -28.79 -13.46
CA GLU A 205 14.43 -28.76 -12.05
C GLU A 205 13.30 -28.28 -11.11
N PHE A 206 12.34 -27.50 -11.63
CA PHE A 206 11.20 -27.01 -10.87
C PHE A 206 10.10 -28.06 -10.71
N LEU A 207 9.87 -28.92 -11.72
CA LEU A 207 8.83 -29.97 -11.73
C LEU A 207 9.19 -31.13 -10.80
#